data_ab0c110400cb1792c1b744c15c2c1132
#
_entry.id   ab0c110400cb1792c1b744c15c2c1132
#
_cell.length_a   1.000
_cell.length_b   1.000
_cell.length_c   1.000
_cell.angle_alpha   90.00
_cell.angle_beta   90.00
_cell.angle_gamma   90.00
#
_symmetry.space_group_name_H-M   'P 1'
#
loop_
_entity.id
_entity.type
_entity.pdbx_description
1 polymer ?
#
loop_
_entity_poly.entity_id
_entity_poly.type
_entity_poly.pdbx_seq_one_letter_code
_entity_poly.pdbx_strand_id
1 'polypeptide(L)'
;LELTVVTPRATYEDLAALKPSYQAANIALATCLAEDFLGRPLDAEKAFFSTTRCPTPGRFQLLQPKPLVLIDAAHNPQSIETFLTAIRSIEPEVANRPMLLTAVFADKDVKGIAELLANEFPEVAVTQTDNERAMDAEELAELYKACGANVIAVYKSVPEAVDALREKGFVACGTISLAGEVAAQFSDALVK
;
A
#
# COMPACT_ATOMS: atom_id res chain seq x y z
N LEU A 1 13.52 -8.67 4.76
CA LEU A 1 14.60 -8.85 3.80
C LEU A 1 15.89 -8.30 4.39
N GLU A 2 16.94 -9.09 4.39
CA GLU A 2 18.31 -8.61 4.57
C GLU A 2 18.83 -8.09 3.24
N LEU A 3 19.54 -6.96 3.28
CA LEU A 3 20.05 -6.27 2.10
C LEU A 3 21.50 -5.91 2.29
N THR A 4 22.27 -6.04 1.22
CA THR A 4 23.55 -5.36 1.07
C THR A 4 23.38 -4.24 0.06
N VAL A 5 23.64 -3.01 0.46
CA VAL A 5 23.61 -1.85 -0.42
C VAL A 5 25.04 -1.43 -0.74
N VAL A 6 25.38 -1.45 -2.02
CA VAL A 6 26.69 -1.02 -2.52
C VAL A 6 26.52 0.34 -3.20
N THR A 7 27.22 1.35 -2.71
CA THR A 7 27.27 2.68 -3.30
C THR A 7 28.66 2.96 -3.84
N PRO A 8 28.88 4.04 -4.59
CA PRO A 8 30.23 4.46 -4.97
C PRO A 8 31.15 4.81 -3.79
N ARG A 9 30.60 5.03 -2.60
CA ARG A 9 31.35 5.48 -1.41
C ARG A 9 31.58 4.38 -0.39
N ALA A 10 30.65 3.43 -0.25
CA ALA A 10 30.73 2.39 0.77
C ALA A 10 29.83 1.18 0.45
N THR A 11 30.03 0.10 1.23
CA THR A 11 29.14 -1.06 1.27
C THR A 11 28.49 -1.12 2.66
N TYR A 12 27.17 -1.28 2.67
CA TYR A 12 26.36 -1.43 3.88
C TYR A 12 25.76 -2.83 3.89
N GLU A 13 26.25 -3.67 4.76
CA GLU A 13 25.80 -5.04 4.95
C GLU A 13 24.67 -5.08 6.00
N ASP A 14 23.87 -6.15 5.95
CA ASP A 14 22.85 -6.49 6.93
C ASP A 14 21.76 -5.42 7.13
N LEU A 15 21.55 -4.52 6.16
CA LEU A 15 20.42 -3.60 6.22
C LEU A 15 19.12 -4.40 6.12
N ALA A 16 18.13 -4.02 6.93
CA ALA A 16 16.83 -4.67 6.91
C ALA A 16 15.81 -3.86 6.12
N ALA A 17 15.15 -4.48 5.16
CA ALA A 17 13.96 -3.91 4.55
C ALA A 17 12.71 -4.62 5.06
N LEU A 18 11.69 -3.85 5.39
CA LEU A 18 10.35 -4.38 5.51
C LEU A 18 9.91 -4.94 4.13
N LYS A 19 9.20 -6.07 4.12
CA LYS A 19 8.56 -6.53 2.87
C LYS A 19 7.56 -5.46 2.39
N PRO A 20 7.35 -5.32 1.11
CA PRO A 20 7.79 -6.17 0.00
C PRO A 20 9.15 -5.77 -0.59
N SER A 21 9.61 -6.56 -1.57
CA SER A 21 10.96 -6.47 -2.15
C SER A 21 11.30 -5.11 -2.79
N TYR A 22 10.30 -4.33 -3.25
CA TYR A 22 10.54 -3.00 -3.82
C TYR A 22 11.12 -2.00 -2.79
N GLN A 23 10.96 -2.26 -1.49
CA GLN A 23 11.58 -1.43 -0.46
C GLN A 23 13.11 -1.52 -0.49
N ALA A 24 13.69 -2.60 -1.02
CA ALA A 24 15.13 -2.71 -1.20
C ALA A 24 15.68 -1.61 -2.12
N ALA A 25 15.01 -1.39 -3.26
CA ALA A 25 15.39 -0.32 -4.19
C ALA A 25 15.23 1.08 -3.57
N ASN A 26 14.17 1.29 -2.81
CA ASN A 26 13.93 2.55 -2.10
C ASN A 26 15.03 2.83 -1.05
N ILE A 27 15.44 1.80 -0.30
CA ILE A 27 16.53 1.91 0.70
C ILE A 27 17.85 2.21 0.00
N ALA A 28 18.18 1.52 -1.10
CA ALA A 28 19.40 1.78 -1.85
C ALA A 28 19.47 3.22 -2.38
N LEU A 29 18.36 3.70 -2.96
CA LEU A 29 18.26 5.09 -3.43
C LEU A 29 18.38 6.09 -2.28
N ALA A 30 17.70 5.87 -1.17
CA ALA A 30 17.77 6.73 0.01
C ALA A 30 19.20 6.77 0.60
N THR A 31 19.90 5.64 0.61
CA THR A 31 21.29 5.55 1.05
C THR A 31 22.21 6.40 0.16
N CYS A 32 22.11 6.25 -1.15
CA CYS A 32 22.89 7.06 -2.11
C CYS A 32 22.61 8.56 -1.95
N LEU A 33 21.34 8.95 -1.85
CA LEU A 33 20.96 10.35 -1.67
C LEU A 33 21.47 10.94 -0.35
N ALA A 34 21.43 10.17 0.73
CA ALA A 34 21.94 10.60 2.03
C ALA A 34 23.48 10.78 2.00
N GLU A 35 24.22 9.88 1.34
CA GLU A 35 25.67 10.02 1.15
C GLU A 35 26.01 11.26 0.34
N ASP A 36 25.28 11.51 -0.74
CA ASP A 36 25.51 12.69 -1.60
C ASP A 36 25.20 13.98 -0.84
N PHE A 37 24.12 14.01 -0.08
CA PHE A 37 23.77 15.17 0.75
C PHE A 37 24.82 15.45 1.84
N LEU A 38 25.33 14.41 2.48
CA LEU A 38 26.34 14.54 3.55
C LEU A 38 27.77 14.68 3.03
N GLY A 39 28.04 14.38 1.77
CA GLY A 39 29.36 14.37 1.16
C GLY A 39 30.30 13.29 1.66
N ARG A 40 29.81 12.28 2.40
CA ARG A 40 30.57 11.20 3.04
C ARG A 40 29.75 9.91 3.17
N PRO A 41 30.41 8.75 3.42
CA PRO A 41 29.70 7.54 3.81
C PRO A 41 28.82 7.72 5.05
N LEU A 42 27.74 6.95 5.13
CA LEU A 42 26.89 6.89 6.32
C LEU A 42 27.59 6.07 7.42
N ASP A 43 27.19 6.31 8.65
CA ASP A 43 27.47 5.42 9.75
C ASP A 43 26.65 4.14 9.58
N ALA A 44 27.29 2.97 9.52
CA ALA A 44 26.64 1.70 9.19
C ALA A 44 25.59 1.30 10.25
N GLU A 45 25.88 1.53 11.54
CA GLU A 45 24.96 1.23 12.64
C GLU A 45 23.72 2.11 12.56
N LYS A 46 23.89 3.40 12.28
CA LYS A 46 22.74 4.32 12.10
C LYS A 46 21.94 4.01 10.84
N ALA A 47 22.57 3.60 9.76
CA ALA A 47 21.89 3.15 8.55
C ALA A 47 21.03 1.92 8.85
N PHE A 48 21.58 0.92 9.53
CA PHE A 48 20.83 -0.26 10.00
C PHE A 48 19.64 0.12 10.89
N PHE A 49 19.84 0.95 11.91
CA PHE A 49 18.75 1.40 12.77
C PHE A 49 17.67 2.19 12.01
N SER A 50 18.05 3.01 11.05
CA SER A 50 17.10 3.77 10.23
C SER A 50 16.22 2.86 9.40
N THR A 51 16.77 1.82 8.80
CA THR A 51 16.01 0.88 7.96
C THR A 51 15.13 -0.06 8.78
N THR A 52 15.51 -0.39 10.02
CA THR A 52 14.75 -1.31 10.89
C THR A 52 13.69 -0.62 11.72
N ARG A 53 13.90 0.64 12.12
CA ARG A 53 13.07 1.34 13.10
C ARG A 53 12.30 2.53 12.55
N CYS A 54 12.58 2.95 11.30
CA CYS A 54 11.82 4.02 10.68
C CYS A 54 10.61 3.44 9.95
N PRO A 55 9.40 3.53 10.51
CA PRO A 55 8.21 3.04 9.83
C PRO A 55 7.97 3.88 8.57
N THR A 56 7.52 3.22 7.51
CA THR A 56 7.03 3.87 6.29
C THR A 56 5.50 3.73 6.24
N PRO A 57 4.75 4.64 6.89
CA PRO A 57 3.29 4.52 6.95
C PRO A 57 2.68 4.43 5.56
N GLY A 58 1.66 3.58 5.41
CA GLY A 58 0.97 3.39 4.15
C GLY A 58 1.80 2.69 3.06
N ARG A 59 2.90 2.02 3.40
CA ARG A 59 3.67 1.21 2.46
C ARG A 59 3.60 -0.26 2.85
N PHE A 60 2.67 -1.00 2.23
CA PHE A 60 2.40 -2.41 2.52
C PHE A 60 2.30 -2.67 4.03
N GLN A 61 1.56 -1.79 4.70
CA GLN A 61 1.48 -1.75 6.15
C GLN A 61 0.38 -2.69 6.65
N LEU A 62 0.76 -3.65 7.49
CA LEU A 62 -0.17 -4.51 8.19
C LEU A 62 -0.74 -3.77 9.41
N LEU A 63 -2.05 -3.54 9.44
CA LEU A 63 -2.76 -2.93 10.56
C LEU A 63 -3.33 -3.98 11.51
N GLN A 64 -3.82 -5.07 10.96
CA GLN A 64 -4.41 -6.19 11.71
C GLN A 64 -4.01 -7.52 11.06
N PRO A 65 -3.48 -8.50 11.83
CA PRO A 65 -3.07 -9.77 11.25
C PRO A 65 -4.22 -10.77 11.04
N LYS A 66 -5.26 -10.72 11.86
CA LYS A 66 -6.44 -11.62 11.81
C LYS A 66 -7.69 -10.93 12.33
N PRO A 67 -8.73 -10.78 11.49
CA PRO A 67 -8.67 -10.91 10.02
C PRO A 67 -7.64 -9.95 9.42
N LEU A 68 -7.07 -10.30 8.26
CA LEU A 68 -6.01 -9.49 7.64
C LEU A 68 -6.53 -8.12 7.23
N VAL A 69 -5.91 -7.05 7.74
CA VAL A 69 -6.08 -5.69 7.22
C VAL A 69 -4.72 -5.13 6.87
N LEU A 70 -4.53 -4.87 5.57
CA LEU A 70 -3.30 -4.35 5.00
C LEU A 70 -3.60 -3.11 4.18
N ILE A 71 -2.77 -2.09 4.28
CA ILE A 71 -2.90 -0.86 3.50
C ILE A 71 -1.66 -0.60 2.65
N ASP A 72 -1.87 -0.04 1.45
CA ASP A 72 -0.82 0.50 0.60
C ASP A 72 -1.27 1.81 -0.07
N ALA A 73 -0.37 2.78 -0.15
CA ALA A 73 -0.64 4.09 -0.75
C ALA A 73 -0.40 4.13 -2.27
N ALA A 74 -0.36 2.99 -2.94
CA ALA A 74 -0.30 2.93 -4.40
C ALA A 74 -1.49 3.68 -5.02
N HIS A 75 -1.23 4.56 -5.99
CA HIS A 75 -2.21 5.53 -6.49
C HIS A 75 -2.01 5.93 -7.98
N ASN A 76 -1.19 5.19 -8.70
CA ASN A 76 -0.98 5.29 -10.15
C ASN A 76 -0.66 3.90 -10.71
N PRO A 77 -0.84 3.65 -12.03
CA PRO A 77 -0.65 2.33 -12.62
C PRO A 77 0.68 1.67 -12.26
N GLN A 78 1.78 2.41 -12.29
CA GLN A 78 3.11 1.88 -11.97
C GLN A 78 3.22 1.41 -10.52
N SER A 79 2.71 2.19 -9.56
CA SER A 79 2.72 1.79 -8.15
C SER A 79 1.74 0.65 -7.86
N ILE A 80 0.62 0.59 -8.55
CA ILE A 80 -0.33 -0.53 -8.49
C ILE A 80 0.32 -1.82 -9.00
N GLU A 81 1.03 -1.81 -10.12
CA GLU A 81 1.77 -2.98 -10.60
C GLU A 81 2.80 -3.49 -9.60
N THR A 82 3.52 -2.55 -8.98
CA THR A 82 4.50 -2.87 -7.93
C THR A 82 3.82 -3.50 -6.71
N PHE A 83 2.69 -2.94 -6.27
CA PHE A 83 1.87 -3.48 -5.21
C PHE A 83 1.34 -4.89 -5.55
N LEU A 84 0.80 -5.09 -6.76
CA LEU A 84 0.31 -6.39 -7.21
C LEU A 84 1.41 -7.43 -7.29
N THR A 85 2.62 -7.06 -7.69
CA THR A 85 3.78 -7.96 -7.66
C THR A 85 4.03 -8.48 -6.24
N ALA A 86 3.91 -7.62 -5.23
CA ALA A 86 4.03 -8.02 -3.84
C ALA A 86 2.87 -8.94 -3.38
N ILE A 87 1.63 -8.60 -3.72
CA ILE A 87 0.45 -9.44 -3.42
C ILE A 87 0.61 -10.83 -4.04
N ARG A 88 0.93 -10.90 -5.34
CA ARG A 88 1.13 -12.17 -6.08
C ARG A 88 2.25 -13.04 -5.49
N SER A 89 3.28 -12.42 -4.93
CA SER A 89 4.39 -13.15 -4.29
C SER A 89 4.01 -13.78 -2.94
N ILE A 90 2.99 -13.24 -2.27
CA ILE A 90 2.50 -13.72 -0.97
C ILE A 90 1.37 -14.73 -1.16
N GLU A 91 0.42 -14.40 -2.03
CA GLU A 91 -0.71 -15.25 -2.38
C GLU A 91 -0.90 -15.25 -3.91
N PRO A 92 -0.39 -16.27 -4.61
CA PRO A 92 -0.50 -16.39 -6.06
C PRO A 92 -1.95 -16.57 -6.53
N GLU A 93 -2.74 -17.32 -5.76
CA GLU A 93 -4.11 -17.67 -6.13
C GLU A 93 -5.08 -16.53 -5.80
N VAL A 94 -5.70 -15.94 -6.83
CA VAL A 94 -6.64 -14.83 -6.68
C VAL A 94 -7.78 -15.17 -5.73
N ALA A 95 -8.33 -16.39 -5.81
CA ALA A 95 -9.45 -16.82 -4.99
C ALA A 95 -9.16 -16.84 -3.46
N ASN A 96 -7.89 -16.92 -3.08
CA ASN A 96 -7.47 -16.94 -1.68
C ASN A 96 -7.11 -15.55 -1.14
N ARG A 97 -7.01 -14.54 -2.03
CA ARG A 97 -6.69 -13.18 -1.60
C ARG A 97 -7.83 -12.57 -0.80
N PRO A 98 -7.54 -11.71 0.17
CA PRO A 98 -8.57 -10.91 0.82
C PRO A 98 -9.26 -10.01 -0.21
N MET A 99 -10.47 -9.51 0.12
CA MET A 99 -11.13 -8.53 -0.73
C MET A 99 -10.31 -7.24 -0.85
N LEU A 100 -10.48 -6.52 -1.95
CA LEU A 100 -9.95 -5.18 -2.15
C LEU A 100 -10.94 -4.14 -1.63
N LEU A 101 -10.45 -3.18 -0.83
CA LEU A 101 -11.12 -1.90 -0.57
C LEU A 101 -10.38 -0.82 -1.36
N THR A 102 -11.07 -0.08 -2.22
CA THR A 102 -10.43 0.93 -3.07
C THR A 102 -11.16 2.26 -3.10
N ALA A 103 -10.40 3.34 -3.21
CA ALA A 103 -10.81 4.69 -3.51
C ALA A 103 -9.71 5.38 -4.31
N VAL A 104 -10.06 6.17 -5.31
CA VAL A 104 -9.10 6.83 -6.20
C VAL A 104 -9.46 8.31 -6.34
N PHE A 105 -8.47 9.16 -6.57
CA PHE A 105 -8.70 10.55 -6.90
C PHE A 105 -9.07 10.71 -8.36
N ALA A 106 -10.05 11.57 -8.66
CA ALA A 106 -10.58 11.77 -10.01
C ALA A 106 -9.54 12.33 -11.01
N ASP A 107 -8.48 12.98 -10.51
CA ASP A 107 -7.39 13.54 -11.33
C ASP A 107 -6.28 12.52 -11.67
N LYS A 108 -6.45 11.25 -11.28
CA LYS A 108 -5.51 10.17 -11.58
C LYS A 108 -5.94 9.36 -12.81
N ASP A 109 -5.08 8.50 -13.28
CA ASP A 109 -5.43 7.50 -14.31
C ASP A 109 -6.32 6.40 -13.67
N VAL A 110 -7.57 6.79 -13.37
CA VAL A 110 -8.54 5.92 -12.68
C VAL A 110 -8.80 4.66 -13.48
N LYS A 111 -8.88 4.80 -14.82
CA LYS A 111 -9.14 3.66 -15.71
C LYS A 111 -7.97 2.68 -15.69
N GLY A 112 -6.73 3.15 -15.84
CA GLY A 112 -5.55 2.29 -15.77
C GLY A 112 -5.39 1.59 -14.43
N ILE A 113 -5.74 2.26 -13.31
CA ILE A 113 -5.78 1.65 -11.98
C ILE A 113 -6.84 0.56 -11.90
N ALA A 114 -8.07 0.84 -12.37
CA ALA A 114 -9.16 -0.12 -12.31
C ALA A 114 -8.90 -1.35 -13.21
N GLU A 115 -8.37 -1.18 -14.41
CA GLU A 115 -7.99 -2.27 -15.31
C GLU A 115 -6.96 -3.23 -14.67
N LEU A 116 -6.00 -2.68 -13.91
CA LEU A 116 -5.00 -3.48 -13.21
C LEU A 116 -5.55 -4.24 -12.00
N LEU A 117 -6.47 -3.62 -11.24
CA LEU A 117 -6.95 -4.19 -9.98
C LEU A 117 -8.17 -5.10 -10.14
N ALA A 118 -8.99 -4.90 -11.16
CA ALA A 118 -10.33 -5.49 -11.30
C ALA A 118 -10.37 -7.02 -11.16
N ASN A 119 -9.38 -7.72 -11.74
CA ASN A 119 -9.32 -9.18 -11.77
C ASN A 119 -8.26 -9.78 -10.83
N GLU A 120 -7.64 -8.95 -10.00
CA GLU A 120 -6.59 -9.37 -9.08
C GLU A 120 -7.11 -9.71 -7.68
N PHE A 121 -8.38 -9.47 -7.43
CA PHE A 121 -9.04 -9.77 -6.17
C PHE A 121 -10.38 -10.46 -6.40
N PRO A 122 -10.77 -11.42 -5.53
CA PRO A 122 -12.03 -12.15 -5.70
C PRO A 122 -13.26 -11.26 -5.54
N GLU A 123 -13.12 -10.23 -4.72
CA GLU A 123 -14.17 -9.27 -4.38
C GLU A 123 -13.59 -7.87 -4.27
N VAL A 124 -14.33 -6.88 -4.72
CA VAL A 124 -13.98 -5.46 -4.63
C VAL A 124 -15.06 -4.71 -3.88
N ALA A 125 -14.68 -3.99 -2.85
CA ALA A 125 -15.49 -2.97 -2.20
C ALA A 125 -14.94 -1.59 -2.59
N VAL A 126 -15.83 -0.67 -2.91
CA VAL A 126 -15.47 0.68 -3.33
C VAL A 126 -15.93 1.68 -2.28
N THR A 127 -15.12 2.70 -2.03
CA THR A 127 -15.46 3.82 -1.15
C THR A 127 -14.94 5.13 -1.71
N GLN A 128 -15.23 6.23 -1.04
CA GLN A 128 -14.60 7.53 -1.29
C GLN A 128 -13.96 8.07 0.00
N THR A 129 -12.88 8.81 -0.15
CA THR A 129 -12.19 9.48 0.95
C THR A 129 -12.81 10.86 1.22
N ASP A 130 -12.61 11.37 2.43
CA ASP A 130 -12.98 12.75 2.79
C ASP A 130 -11.97 13.75 2.20
N ASN A 131 -11.98 13.86 0.86
CA ASN A 131 -11.08 14.72 0.10
C ASN A 131 -11.81 15.24 -1.14
N GLU A 132 -11.69 16.53 -1.42
CA GLU A 132 -12.34 17.19 -2.58
C GLU A 132 -11.95 16.58 -3.94
N ARG A 133 -10.79 15.89 -4.02
CA ARG A 133 -10.30 15.21 -5.22
C ARG A 133 -10.83 13.78 -5.34
N ALA A 134 -11.54 13.27 -4.34
CA ALA A 134 -12.06 11.90 -4.38
C ALA A 134 -13.03 11.73 -5.55
N MET A 135 -12.86 10.65 -6.31
CA MET A 135 -13.89 10.22 -7.25
C MET A 135 -15.10 9.72 -6.47
N ASP A 136 -16.29 10.01 -6.97
CA ASP A 136 -17.53 9.49 -6.39
C ASP A 136 -17.51 7.95 -6.36
N ALA A 137 -17.94 7.38 -5.25
CA ALA A 137 -17.85 5.94 -5.05
C ALA A 137 -18.71 5.12 -6.03
N GLU A 138 -19.89 5.63 -6.41
CA GLU A 138 -20.77 4.95 -7.37
C GLU A 138 -20.18 5.00 -8.78
N GLU A 139 -19.63 6.17 -9.19
CA GLU A 139 -18.93 6.29 -10.48
C GLU A 139 -17.71 5.36 -10.56
N LEU A 140 -16.93 5.28 -9.47
CA LEU A 140 -15.78 4.39 -9.39
C LEU A 140 -16.21 2.92 -9.45
N ALA A 141 -17.31 2.55 -8.77
CA ALA A 141 -17.86 1.20 -8.79
C ALA A 141 -18.29 0.77 -10.19
N GLU A 142 -18.96 1.65 -10.94
CA GLU A 142 -19.35 1.37 -12.32
C GLU A 142 -18.13 1.17 -13.23
N LEU A 143 -17.06 1.93 -13.02
CA LEU A 143 -15.83 1.74 -13.77
C LEU A 143 -15.17 0.38 -13.45
N TYR A 144 -15.10 -0.01 -12.16
CA TYR A 144 -14.58 -1.32 -11.79
C TYR A 144 -15.41 -2.48 -12.36
N LYS A 145 -16.75 -2.39 -12.35
CA LYS A 145 -17.65 -3.36 -13.01
C LYS A 145 -17.39 -3.44 -14.50
N ALA A 146 -17.21 -2.29 -15.17
CA ALA A 146 -16.90 -2.25 -16.60
C ALA A 146 -15.53 -2.90 -16.92
N CYS A 147 -14.58 -2.91 -15.98
CA CYS A 147 -13.31 -3.63 -16.06
C CYS A 147 -13.42 -5.11 -15.67
N GLY A 148 -14.60 -5.62 -15.33
CA GLY A 148 -14.83 -7.03 -14.98
C GLY A 148 -14.69 -7.38 -13.49
N ALA A 149 -14.56 -6.39 -12.61
CA ALA A 149 -14.47 -6.63 -11.17
C ALA A 149 -15.80 -7.15 -10.58
N ASN A 150 -15.70 -8.05 -9.62
CA ASN A 150 -16.81 -8.45 -8.75
C ASN A 150 -17.00 -7.41 -7.63
N VAL A 151 -17.69 -6.30 -7.93
CA VAL A 151 -17.97 -5.24 -6.96
C VAL A 151 -19.12 -5.68 -6.05
N ILE A 152 -18.82 -5.95 -4.79
CA ILE A 152 -19.78 -6.48 -3.81
C ILE A 152 -20.42 -5.41 -2.92
N ALA A 153 -19.81 -4.23 -2.79
CA ALA A 153 -20.30 -3.16 -1.95
C ALA A 153 -19.75 -1.79 -2.39
N VAL A 154 -20.55 -0.75 -2.14
CA VAL A 154 -20.18 0.65 -2.30
C VAL A 154 -20.48 1.38 -1.00
N TYR A 155 -19.52 2.10 -0.47
CA TYR A 155 -19.62 2.84 0.79
C TYR A 155 -19.39 4.33 0.54
N LYS A 156 -20.11 5.17 1.25
CA LYS A 156 -20.01 6.63 1.11
C LYS A 156 -18.85 7.25 1.89
N SER A 157 -18.23 6.48 2.76
CA SER A 157 -17.08 6.94 3.54
C SER A 157 -16.19 5.79 3.96
N VAL A 158 -14.91 6.10 4.23
CA VAL A 158 -13.93 5.10 4.70
C VAL A 158 -14.31 4.53 6.07
N PRO A 159 -14.79 5.31 7.07
CA PRO A 159 -15.25 4.75 8.33
C PRO A 159 -16.37 3.71 8.16
N GLU A 160 -17.39 3.99 7.33
CA GLU A 160 -18.48 3.06 7.03
C GLU A 160 -17.94 1.75 6.41
N ALA A 161 -17.02 1.87 5.44
CA ALA A 161 -16.40 0.71 4.81
C ALA A 161 -15.60 -0.14 5.81
N VAL A 162 -14.79 0.51 6.65
CA VAL A 162 -13.98 -0.19 7.65
C VAL A 162 -14.85 -0.91 8.68
N ASP A 163 -15.90 -0.26 9.19
CA ASP A 163 -16.83 -0.86 10.15
C ASP A 163 -17.51 -2.12 9.58
N ALA A 164 -17.88 -2.08 8.30
CA ALA A 164 -18.53 -3.21 7.64
C ALA A 164 -17.58 -4.37 7.29
N LEU A 165 -16.29 -4.07 7.07
CA LEU A 165 -15.33 -5.01 6.48
C LEU A 165 -14.25 -5.51 7.45
N ARG A 166 -14.01 -4.85 8.58
CA ARG A 166 -12.89 -5.17 9.48
C ARG A 166 -12.90 -6.61 9.99
N GLU A 167 -14.09 -7.19 10.21
CA GLU A 167 -14.23 -8.57 10.69
C GLU A 167 -14.09 -9.63 9.57
N LYS A 168 -14.09 -9.20 8.31
CA LYS A 168 -13.84 -10.06 7.15
C LYS A 168 -12.39 -10.02 6.70
N GLY A 169 -11.71 -8.91 6.96
CA GLY A 169 -10.38 -8.60 6.45
C GLY A 169 -10.41 -8.07 5.02
N PHE A 170 -9.46 -7.20 4.72
CA PHE A 170 -9.33 -6.58 3.40
C PHE A 170 -7.92 -6.04 3.16
N VAL A 171 -7.63 -5.77 1.90
CA VAL A 171 -6.46 -4.98 1.49
C VAL A 171 -6.96 -3.66 0.92
N ALA A 172 -6.40 -2.52 1.38
CA ALA A 172 -6.81 -1.21 0.88
C ALA A 172 -5.69 -0.55 0.07
N CYS A 173 -6.01 -0.11 -1.17
CA CYS A 173 -5.12 0.70 -2.01
C CYS A 173 -5.90 1.56 -3.01
N GLY A 174 -5.21 2.54 -3.63
CA GLY A 174 -5.75 3.44 -4.63
C GLY A 174 -5.46 4.92 -4.36
N THR A 175 -5.29 5.31 -3.10
CA THR A 175 -4.83 6.65 -2.72
C THR A 175 -4.19 6.65 -1.33
N ILE A 176 -3.27 7.59 -1.12
CA ILE A 176 -2.65 7.80 0.19
C ILE A 176 -3.68 8.26 1.24
N SER A 177 -4.73 9.01 0.86
CA SER A 177 -5.81 9.39 1.76
C SER A 177 -6.55 8.15 2.28
N LEU A 178 -6.90 7.19 1.40
CA LEU A 178 -7.52 5.94 1.81
C LEU A 178 -6.67 5.21 2.83
N ALA A 179 -5.37 5.06 2.54
CA ALA A 179 -4.45 4.39 3.47
C ALA A 179 -4.41 5.09 4.85
N GLY A 180 -4.37 6.43 4.86
CA GLY A 180 -4.38 7.23 6.09
C GLY A 180 -5.70 7.14 6.86
N GLU A 181 -6.83 7.27 6.17
CA GLU A 181 -8.17 7.20 6.79
C GLU A 181 -8.46 5.80 7.35
N VAL A 182 -8.07 4.72 6.63
CA VAL A 182 -8.15 3.34 7.15
C VAL A 182 -7.26 3.19 8.37
N ALA A 183 -5.99 3.63 8.32
CA ALA A 183 -5.08 3.54 9.46
C ALA A 183 -5.62 4.24 10.71
N ALA A 184 -6.29 5.39 10.55
CA ALA A 184 -6.90 6.12 11.65
C ALA A 184 -7.97 5.30 12.40
N GLN A 185 -8.70 4.41 11.71
CA GLN A 185 -9.72 3.53 12.34
C GLN A 185 -9.10 2.39 13.17
N PHE A 186 -7.79 2.18 13.06
CA PHE A 186 -7.04 1.16 13.81
C PHE A 186 -6.09 1.76 14.86
N SER A 187 -5.94 3.10 14.91
CA SER A 187 -5.01 3.77 15.83
C SER A 187 -5.38 3.61 17.31
N ASP A 188 -6.66 3.45 17.63
CA ASP A 188 -7.13 3.22 19.00
C ASP A 188 -6.79 1.81 19.55
N ALA A 189 -6.41 0.87 18.67
CA ALA A 189 -6.01 -0.47 19.07
C ALA A 189 -4.53 -0.55 19.54
N LEU A 190 -3.72 0.44 19.22
CA LEU A 190 -2.30 0.50 19.56
C LEU A 190 -2.01 1.22 20.90
N VAL A 191 -3.03 1.77 21.55
CA VAL A 191 -2.93 2.54 22.82
C VAL A 191 -3.40 1.73 24.05
N LYS A 192 -3.66 0.42 23.89
CA LYS A 192 -4.02 -0.45 25.02
C LYS A 192 -2.94 -1.47 25.33
#